data_953e505191fac1a057b7d54d1f88806d
#
_entry.id   953e505191fac1a057b7d54d1f88806d
#
_cell.length_a   1.000
_cell.length_b   1.000
_cell.length_c   1.000
_cell.angle_alpha   90.00
_cell.angle_beta   90.00
_cell.angle_gamma   90.00
#
_symmetry.space_group_name_H-M   'P 1'
#
loop_
_entity.id
_entity.type
_entity.pdbx_description
1 polymer ?
#
loop_
_entity_poly.entity_id
_entity_poly.type
_entity_poly.pdbx_seq_one_letter_code
_entity_poly.pdbx_strand_id
1 'polypeptide(L)'
;MNKSKIISILIIVIVLFLNIYIPISYTAQGKRYDLTPDINSIDDTLYPGYKNQIKALQAAHPNYRVLVYYTGLSWNEVLTAEFQGHGYSPINLFQIGPNYNGKWICPICGNKAYDNGSWCCASMDALAYMMDPRNSINESDIFQFKDLEGSDVQYADIQRVVANYGSYINNPEAIQAIVDASNMYNINGYFLVAKIINEHGKNGSTLCLGRGYNGNYVGCYNYFNIGSFGNGSATIINNGLSYALSHGWTSIRASIIGGAQVVKDSYITRYSQNTLYYQKFNVSGKALLNSHQYQQNMMAAQSQGASLKKYYEGTSTPAQYTFIIPIFEGMPASPCARPSTSIPNTLTYENGVVKNISTSLKVRASAGGTAIGALNNEESIKIIQRASNEISGYYWDLIVSNKDGTYGYAARRIGGDDCIVSVGSTGNNSTTTSPEPNTNTPAQPNNNSTPPVQPNTNSVSYVIDEANVRVKVIPSYTVEDVIKNFSGCKVTEKAGALKLNGGLATGDTIEYNGKFYKVVKKGDVNGDSQVNIFDAIKMLNTIKTGASIESYEVDAGCIKGESNFTVSDVIVLLNYIKGVAQIGL
;
A
#
# COMPACT_ATOMS: atom_id res chain seq x y z
N MET A 1 -41.94 4.42 8.00
CA MET A 1 -41.07 3.30 7.60
C MET A 1 -40.37 2.75 8.82
N ASN A 2 -40.37 1.44 9.07
CA ASN A 2 -39.83 0.86 10.29
C ASN A 2 -38.30 1.05 10.35
N LYS A 3 -37.73 1.41 11.51
CA LYS A 3 -36.29 1.64 11.72
C LYS A 3 -35.42 0.53 11.11
N SER A 4 -35.85 -0.72 11.21
CA SER A 4 -35.20 -1.89 10.60
C SER A 4 -35.11 -1.81 9.06
N LYS A 5 -36.14 -1.30 8.37
CA LYS A 5 -36.14 -1.14 6.92
C LYS A 5 -35.23 0.01 6.46
N ILE A 6 -35.14 1.08 7.24
CA ILE A 6 -34.24 2.21 6.95
C ILE A 6 -32.79 1.75 7.10
N ILE A 7 -32.46 1.00 8.16
CA ILE A 7 -31.13 0.46 8.39
C ILE A 7 -30.75 -0.58 7.32
N SER A 8 -31.68 -1.45 6.93
CA SER A 8 -31.44 -2.42 5.84
C SER A 8 -31.22 -1.73 4.50
N ILE A 9 -31.98 -0.67 4.19
CA ILE A 9 -31.78 0.15 3.00
C ILE A 9 -30.43 0.88 3.06
N LEU A 10 -30.03 1.39 4.24
CA LEU A 10 -28.76 2.08 4.42
C LEU A 10 -27.58 1.10 4.32
N ILE A 11 -27.70 -0.12 4.83
CA ILE A 11 -26.70 -1.20 4.67
C ILE A 11 -26.60 -1.60 3.19
N ILE A 12 -27.73 -1.73 2.50
CA ILE A 12 -27.77 -2.00 1.04
C ILE A 12 -27.17 -0.82 0.26
N VAL A 13 -27.45 0.41 0.67
CA VAL A 13 -26.86 1.62 0.06
C VAL A 13 -25.37 1.71 0.36
N ILE A 14 -24.90 1.35 1.56
CA ILE A 14 -23.48 1.28 1.88
C ILE A 14 -22.78 0.15 1.11
N VAL A 15 -23.41 -1.02 1.00
CA VAL A 15 -22.91 -2.13 0.16
C VAL A 15 -22.95 -1.78 -1.31
N LEU A 16 -23.97 -1.05 -1.78
CA LEU A 16 -24.04 -0.49 -3.13
C LEU A 16 -23.05 0.66 -3.33
N PHE A 17 -22.80 1.52 -2.34
CA PHE A 17 -21.75 2.56 -2.40
C PHE A 17 -20.34 2.00 -2.26
N LEU A 18 -20.15 0.85 -1.60
CA LEU A 18 -18.89 0.09 -1.66
C LEU A 18 -18.66 -0.55 -3.05
N ASN A 19 -19.74 -0.79 -3.81
CA ASN A 19 -19.69 -1.24 -5.21
C ASN A 19 -19.84 -0.11 -6.23
N ILE A 20 -20.36 1.05 -5.82
CA ILE A 20 -20.29 2.30 -6.56
C ILE A 20 -19.09 3.10 -5.99
N TYR A 21 -17.89 2.58 -6.13
CA TYR A 21 -16.83 3.45 -6.57
C TYR A 21 -17.31 3.95 -7.94
N ILE A 22 -17.84 5.18 -7.97
CA ILE A 22 -17.79 5.93 -9.21
C ILE A 22 -16.30 5.92 -9.52
N PRO A 23 -15.84 5.19 -10.54
CA PRO A 23 -14.55 5.51 -11.08
C PRO A 23 -14.65 7.00 -11.32
N ILE A 24 -13.78 7.81 -10.78
CA ILE A 24 -13.41 9.03 -11.46
C ILE A 24 -12.92 8.46 -12.77
N SER A 25 -13.87 8.31 -13.70
CA SER A 25 -13.58 7.95 -15.06
C SER A 25 -12.65 9.06 -15.51
N TYR A 26 -11.39 8.71 -15.63
CA TYR A 26 -10.55 9.37 -16.58
C TYR A 26 -11.30 9.22 -17.90
N THR A 27 -12.08 10.20 -18.22
CA THR A 27 -12.58 10.40 -19.57
C THR A 27 -11.44 10.99 -20.39
N ALA A 28 -10.44 10.21 -20.65
CA ALA A 28 -9.80 10.26 -21.95
C ALA A 28 -10.90 9.79 -22.90
N GLN A 29 -11.45 10.71 -23.67
CA GLN A 29 -12.56 10.57 -24.61
C GLN A 29 -12.81 9.14 -25.06
N GLY A 30 -13.82 8.46 -24.48
CA GLY A 30 -14.62 7.42 -25.13
C GLY A 30 -13.94 6.10 -25.53
N LYS A 31 -12.71 5.79 -25.15
CA LYS A 31 -12.11 4.48 -25.40
C LYS A 31 -12.39 3.55 -24.23
N ARG A 32 -13.17 2.54 -24.51
CA ARG A 32 -13.41 1.41 -23.63
C ARG A 32 -12.10 0.63 -23.49
N TYR A 33 -11.60 0.45 -22.25
CA TYR A 33 -10.38 -0.29 -21.97
C TYR A 33 -10.70 -1.77 -21.92
N ASP A 34 -10.65 -2.44 -23.06
CA ASP A 34 -10.98 -3.86 -23.20
C ASP A 34 -9.70 -4.68 -23.42
N LEU A 35 -9.69 -5.89 -22.87
CA LEU A 35 -8.71 -6.91 -23.24
C LEU A 35 -8.93 -7.30 -24.71
N THR A 36 -7.91 -7.19 -25.54
CA THR A 36 -7.97 -7.65 -26.92
C THR A 36 -6.95 -8.73 -27.23
N PRO A 37 -7.34 -9.83 -27.88
CA PRO A 37 -6.41 -10.78 -28.46
C PRO A 37 -5.85 -10.33 -29.82
N ASP A 38 -6.38 -9.28 -30.41
CA ASP A 38 -5.94 -8.81 -31.73
C ASP A 38 -4.70 -7.92 -31.62
N ILE A 39 -3.54 -8.55 -31.68
CA ILE A 39 -2.24 -7.87 -31.66
C ILE A 39 -2.05 -6.96 -32.88
N ASN A 40 -2.74 -7.23 -34.00
CA ASN A 40 -2.62 -6.39 -35.19
C ASN A 40 -3.29 -5.03 -35.00
N SER A 41 -4.27 -4.93 -34.11
CA SER A 41 -4.97 -3.67 -33.79
C SER A 41 -4.13 -2.68 -32.97
N ILE A 42 -2.97 -3.09 -32.42
CA ILE A 42 -2.08 -2.17 -31.73
C ILE A 42 -1.55 -1.14 -32.70
N ASP A 43 -1.79 0.13 -32.43
CA ASP A 43 -1.22 1.25 -33.19
C ASP A 43 0.24 1.50 -32.76
N ASP A 44 1.19 1.15 -33.62
CA ASP A 44 2.63 1.30 -33.34
C ASP A 44 3.07 2.77 -33.18
N THR A 45 2.28 3.73 -33.66
CA THR A 45 2.57 5.16 -33.47
C THR A 45 2.24 5.60 -32.04
N LEU A 46 1.14 5.09 -31.50
CA LEU A 46 0.69 5.40 -30.13
C LEU A 46 1.34 4.50 -29.09
N TYR A 47 1.64 3.25 -29.46
CA TYR A 47 2.14 2.20 -28.57
C TYR A 47 3.36 1.49 -29.19
N PRO A 48 4.51 2.18 -29.31
CA PRO A 48 5.65 1.70 -30.07
C PRO A 48 6.28 0.45 -29.45
N GLY A 49 6.67 -0.48 -30.31
CA GLY A 49 7.51 -1.64 -29.96
C GLY A 49 6.77 -2.87 -29.39
N TYR A 50 5.52 -2.76 -28.99
CA TYR A 50 4.76 -3.90 -28.42
C TYR A 50 4.44 -4.97 -29.46
N LYS A 51 3.86 -4.57 -30.58
CA LYS A 51 3.34 -5.48 -31.62
C LYS A 51 4.39 -6.48 -32.10
N ASN A 52 5.58 -6.02 -32.45
CA ASN A 52 6.64 -6.86 -32.99
C ASN A 52 7.21 -7.83 -31.95
N GLN A 53 7.38 -7.38 -30.69
CA GLN A 53 7.85 -8.25 -29.61
C GLN A 53 6.84 -9.36 -29.29
N ILE A 54 5.54 -9.01 -29.18
CA ILE A 54 4.48 -10.00 -28.92
C ILE A 54 4.41 -11.02 -30.05
N LYS A 55 4.44 -10.60 -31.32
CA LYS A 55 4.45 -11.50 -32.47
C LYS A 55 5.64 -12.44 -32.48
N ALA A 56 6.85 -11.92 -32.19
CA ALA A 56 8.04 -12.74 -32.09
C ALA A 56 7.92 -13.80 -30.99
N LEU A 57 7.43 -13.43 -29.80
CA LEU A 57 7.22 -14.35 -28.70
C LEU A 57 6.18 -15.43 -29.04
N GLN A 58 5.06 -15.07 -29.66
CA GLN A 58 4.02 -16.04 -30.04
C GLN A 58 4.47 -16.98 -31.18
N ALA A 59 5.32 -16.49 -32.08
CA ALA A 59 5.92 -17.33 -33.13
C ALA A 59 6.87 -18.39 -32.53
N ALA A 60 7.64 -18.03 -31.51
CA ALA A 60 8.51 -18.95 -30.77
C ALA A 60 7.72 -19.92 -29.87
N HIS A 61 6.58 -19.49 -29.35
CA HIS A 61 5.74 -20.24 -28.42
C HIS A 61 4.26 -20.23 -28.85
N PRO A 62 3.84 -21.12 -29.78
CA PRO A 62 2.46 -21.12 -30.32
C PRO A 62 1.37 -21.37 -29.29
N ASN A 63 1.70 -21.92 -28.12
CA ASN A 63 0.80 -22.09 -26.99
C ASN A 63 0.68 -20.84 -26.07
N TYR A 64 1.38 -19.74 -26.39
CA TYR A 64 1.28 -18.48 -25.67
C TYR A 64 0.19 -17.60 -26.29
N ARG A 65 -0.93 -17.47 -25.58
CA ARG A 65 -1.99 -16.52 -25.91
C ARG A 65 -1.71 -15.20 -25.21
N VAL A 66 -1.56 -14.13 -25.94
CA VAL A 66 -1.40 -12.79 -25.38
C VAL A 66 -2.69 -11.99 -25.52
N LEU A 67 -3.11 -11.40 -24.43
CA LEU A 67 -4.18 -10.39 -24.39
C LEU A 67 -3.51 -9.04 -24.05
N VAL A 68 -3.85 -8.02 -24.81
CA VAL A 68 -3.36 -6.66 -24.57
C VAL A 68 -4.42 -5.90 -23.78
N TYR A 69 -3.99 -5.25 -22.71
CA TYR A 69 -4.84 -4.41 -21.88
C TYR A 69 -4.46 -2.95 -22.05
N TYR A 70 -5.34 -2.18 -22.64
CA TYR A 70 -5.19 -0.73 -22.76
C TYR A 70 -5.52 -0.10 -21.40
N THR A 71 -4.51 0.30 -20.66
CA THR A 71 -4.69 0.85 -19.30
C THR A 71 -5.38 2.21 -19.30
N GLY A 72 -5.22 2.99 -20.37
CA GLY A 72 -5.64 4.39 -20.47
C GLY A 72 -4.87 5.33 -19.55
N LEU A 73 -3.82 4.85 -18.94
CA LEU A 73 -2.98 5.62 -18.04
C LEU A 73 -1.82 6.24 -18.80
N SER A 74 -1.51 7.50 -18.50
CA SER A 74 -0.30 8.16 -18.98
C SER A 74 0.94 7.53 -18.34
N TRP A 75 1.92 7.14 -19.15
CA TRP A 75 3.17 6.56 -18.69
C TRP A 75 3.87 7.44 -17.64
N ASN A 76 3.98 8.74 -17.90
CA ASN A 76 4.64 9.67 -16.98
C ASN A 76 3.86 9.81 -15.66
N GLU A 77 2.53 9.80 -15.69
CA GLU A 77 1.71 9.87 -14.48
C GLU A 77 1.85 8.61 -13.63
N VAL A 78 1.86 7.43 -14.27
CA VAL A 78 2.07 6.16 -13.58
C VAL A 78 3.44 6.11 -12.92
N LEU A 79 4.51 6.48 -13.64
CA LEU A 79 5.85 6.53 -13.06
C LEU A 79 5.93 7.47 -11.86
N THR A 80 5.36 8.67 -11.97
CA THR A 80 5.36 9.64 -10.87
C THR A 80 4.57 9.12 -9.67
N ALA A 81 3.42 8.48 -9.91
CA ALA A 81 2.60 7.90 -8.84
C ALA A 81 3.28 6.71 -8.15
N GLU A 82 4.04 5.90 -8.87
CA GLU A 82 4.81 4.78 -8.33
C GLU A 82 6.14 5.22 -7.66
N PHE A 83 6.59 6.45 -7.91
CA PHE A 83 7.82 7.01 -7.37
C PHE A 83 7.54 7.88 -6.14
N GLN A 84 7.10 7.25 -5.03
CA GLN A 84 6.67 7.94 -3.82
C GLN A 84 7.39 7.46 -2.55
N GLY A 85 7.30 8.23 -1.48
CA GLY A 85 7.74 7.87 -0.13
C GLY A 85 9.23 8.03 0.12
N HIS A 86 9.93 8.86 -0.67
CA HIS A 86 11.38 9.04 -0.61
C HIS A 86 11.89 9.49 0.77
N GLY A 87 12.81 8.70 1.32
CA GLY A 87 13.39 8.97 2.63
C GLY A 87 12.54 8.53 3.82
N TYR A 88 11.31 8.10 3.60
CA TYR A 88 10.35 7.68 4.64
C TYR A 88 9.87 6.25 4.45
N SER A 89 8.87 6.03 3.61
CA SER A 89 8.31 4.72 3.29
C SER A 89 8.20 4.56 1.77
N PRO A 90 9.31 4.27 1.07
CA PRO A 90 9.30 4.16 -0.38
C PRO A 90 8.47 2.97 -0.83
N ILE A 91 7.70 3.18 -1.91
CA ILE A 91 6.83 2.15 -2.49
C ILE A 91 7.66 1.06 -3.17
N ASN A 92 8.84 1.43 -3.70
CA ASN A 92 9.66 0.59 -4.54
C ASN A 92 11.09 0.49 -4.02
N LEU A 93 11.52 -0.73 -3.64
CA LEU A 93 12.81 -1.03 -3.07
C LEU A 93 13.55 -2.11 -3.86
N PHE A 94 14.88 -2.01 -3.91
CA PHE A 94 15.79 -3.09 -4.29
C PHE A 94 16.56 -3.60 -3.09
N GLN A 95 16.85 -4.88 -3.07
CA GLN A 95 17.87 -5.42 -2.17
C GLN A 95 19.24 -4.96 -2.63
N ILE A 96 20.02 -4.36 -1.74
CA ILE A 96 21.35 -3.83 -2.03
C ILE A 96 22.27 -4.97 -2.45
N GLY A 97 22.99 -4.80 -3.56
CA GLY A 97 23.90 -5.81 -4.08
C GLY A 97 24.61 -5.36 -5.35
N PRO A 98 25.53 -6.18 -5.88
CA PRO A 98 26.36 -5.81 -7.04
C PRO A 98 25.55 -5.54 -8.31
N ASN A 99 24.35 -6.12 -8.42
CA ASN A 99 23.47 -5.94 -9.58
C ASN A 99 22.55 -4.73 -9.48
N TYR A 100 22.43 -4.12 -8.30
CA TYR A 100 21.54 -3.00 -8.00
C TYR A 100 22.31 -1.93 -7.26
N ASN A 101 23.04 -1.12 -8.01
CA ASN A 101 23.91 -0.06 -7.53
C ASN A 101 23.93 1.09 -8.55
N GLY A 102 24.67 2.14 -8.30
CA GLY A 102 24.79 3.27 -9.22
C GLY A 102 23.44 3.89 -9.58
N LYS A 103 23.10 3.94 -10.87
CA LYS A 103 21.82 4.51 -11.35
C LYS A 103 20.57 3.74 -10.98
N TRP A 104 20.69 2.56 -10.38
CA TRP A 104 19.54 1.85 -9.82
C TRP A 104 19.00 2.48 -8.54
N ILE A 105 19.85 3.15 -7.77
CA ILE A 105 19.53 3.70 -6.46
C ILE A 105 19.00 5.13 -6.60
N CYS A 106 17.96 5.44 -5.82
CA CYS A 106 17.34 6.76 -5.80
C CYS A 106 18.31 7.84 -5.27
N PRO A 107 18.58 8.91 -6.05
CA PRO A 107 19.47 9.99 -5.60
C PRO A 107 18.80 10.93 -4.59
N ILE A 108 17.46 10.92 -4.48
CA ILE A 108 16.69 11.79 -3.57
C ILE A 108 16.87 11.35 -2.11
N CYS A 109 16.96 10.04 -1.87
CA CYS A 109 16.96 9.46 -0.52
C CYS A 109 18.30 9.60 0.21
N GLY A 110 19.35 10.15 -0.42
CA GLY A 110 20.65 10.35 0.22
C GLY A 110 21.30 9.06 0.74
N ASN A 111 21.19 7.98 -0.02
CA ASN A 111 21.69 6.64 0.33
C ASN A 111 21.03 6.01 1.57
N LYS A 112 19.84 6.47 1.96
CA LYS A 112 19.10 5.86 3.07
C LYS A 112 18.84 4.39 2.80
N ALA A 113 19.29 3.55 3.71
CA ALA A 113 18.99 2.13 3.71
C ALA A 113 17.77 1.83 4.59
N TYR A 114 17.00 0.81 4.20
CA TYR A 114 15.80 0.33 4.86
C TYR A 114 16.02 -1.11 5.32
N ASP A 115 15.15 -1.62 6.17
CA ASP A 115 15.14 -3.01 6.64
C ASP A 115 16.52 -3.48 7.10
N ASN A 116 17.04 -2.84 8.14
CA ASN A 116 18.37 -3.12 8.73
C ASN A 116 19.54 -2.97 7.74
N GLY A 117 19.40 -2.07 6.77
CA GLY A 117 20.47 -1.76 5.82
C GLY A 117 20.53 -2.66 4.59
N SER A 118 19.54 -3.54 4.41
CA SER A 118 19.55 -4.51 3.30
C SER A 118 18.85 -4.00 2.03
N TRP A 119 18.05 -2.92 2.10
CA TRP A 119 17.23 -2.42 1.00
C TRP A 119 17.50 -0.95 0.72
N CYS A 120 17.34 -0.54 -0.53
CA CYS A 120 17.43 0.86 -0.95
C CYS A 120 16.25 1.23 -1.86
N CYS A 121 15.91 2.53 -1.86
CA CYS A 121 14.87 3.08 -2.73
C CYS A 121 15.31 2.99 -4.20
N ALA A 122 14.39 2.55 -5.07
CA ALA A 122 14.61 2.53 -6.51
C ALA A 122 14.71 3.95 -7.08
N SER A 123 15.58 4.16 -8.09
CA SER A 123 15.59 5.38 -8.87
C SER A 123 14.42 5.44 -9.86
N MET A 124 14.14 6.62 -10.43
CA MET A 124 13.16 6.77 -11.51
C MET A 124 13.56 5.94 -12.75
N ASP A 125 14.84 5.91 -13.12
CA ASP A 125 15.34 5.09 -14.24
C ASP A 125 15.10 3.60 -13.98
N ALA A 126 15.35 3.14 -12.75
CA ALA A 126 15.13 1.76 -12.36
C ALA A 126 13.64 1.40 -12.35
N LEU A 127 12.79 2.28 -11.84
CA LEU A 127 11.36 2.13 -11.87
C LEU A 127 10.84 2.06 -13.32
N ALA A 128 11.26 2.99 -14.18
CA ALA A 128 10.88 3.01 -15.59
C ALA A 128 11.30 1.72 -16.31
N TYR A 129 12.52 1.24 -16.08
CA TYR A 129 13.02 -0.01 -16.68
C TYR A 129 12.18 -1.22 -16.24
N MET A 130 11.90 -1.33 -14.95
CA MET A 130 11.17 -2.48 -14.38
C MET A 130 9.68 -2.47 -14.72
N MET A 131 9.09 -1.28 -14.83
CA MET A 131 7.67 -1.12 -15.17
C MET A 131 7.40 -1.20 -16.67
N ASP A 132 8.38 -0.91 -17.54
CA ASP A 132 8.16 -0.99 -18.99
C ASP A 132 7.89 -2.44 -19.41
N PRO A 133 6.66 -2.80 -19.81
CA PRO A 133 6.32 -4.18 -20.12
C PRO A 133 7.16 -4.75 -21.26
N ARG A 134 7.64 -3.90 -22.18
CA ARG A 134 8.46 -4.30 -23.34
C ARG A 134 9.80 -4.89 -22.93
N ASN A 135 10.34 -4.51 -21.77
CA ASN A 135 11.55 -5.11 -21.20
C ASN A 135 11.34 -6.57 -20.72
N SER A 136 10.09 -6.99 -20.60
CA SER A 136 9.71 -8.30 -20.05
C SER A 136 8.86 -9.15 -21.00
N ILE A 137 8.62 -8.70 -22.25
CA ILE A 137 8.00 -9.50 -23.31
C ILE A 137 9.08 -10.40 -23.92
N ASN A 138 9.55 -11.36 -23.13
CA ASN A 138 10.58 -12.31 -23.50
C ASN A 138 10.34 -13.62 -22.76
N GLU A 139 11.05 -14.69 -23.15
CA GLU A 139 10.87 -16.03 -22.59
C GLU A 139 11.12 -16.12 -21.08
N SER A 140 12.05 -15.33 -20.56
CA SER A 140 12.44 -15.36 -19.14
C SER A 140 11.41 -14.71 -18.24
N ASP A 141 10.87 -13.55 -18.64
CA ASP A 141 10.14 -12.65 -17.76
C ASP A 141 8.64 -12.56 -18.03
N ILE A 142 8.15 -13.15 -19.15
CA ILE A 142 6.75 -13.05 -19.56
C ILE A 142 5.78 -13.59 -18.51
N PHE A 143 6.19 -14.52 -17.66
CA PHE A 143 5.31 -15.13 -16.65
C PHE A 143 4.87 -14.18 -15.55
N GLN A 144 5.47 -12.98 -15.40
CA GLN A 144 4.90 -11.95 -14.53
C GLN A 144 3.54 -11.42 -15.03
N PHE A 145 3.25 -11.60 -16.33
CA PHE A 145 1.98 -11.25 -16.97
C PHE A 145 1.02 -12.43 -17.10
N LYS A 146 1.38 -13.62 -16.58
CA LYS A 146 0.49 -14.80 -16.60
C LYS A 146 -0.83 -14.45 -15.92
N ASP A 147 -1.93 -14.71 -16.62
CA ASP A 147 -3.26 -14.62 -16.04
C ASP A 147 -3.39 -15.59 -14.86
N LEU A 148 -3.69 -15.05 -13.69
CA LEU A 148 -3.81 -15.79 -12.44
C LEU A 148 -5.22 -16.33 -12.20
N GLU A 149 -6.14 -16.10 -13.12
CA GLU A 149 -7.45 -16.74 -13.12
C GLU A 149 -7.36 -18.08 -13.88
N GLY A 150 -8.23 -19.00 -13.52
CA GLY A 150 -8.25 -20.35 -14.08
C GLY A 150 -7.81 -21.42 -13.09
N SER A 151 -8.52 -22.55 -13.09
CA SER A 151 -8.22 -23.74 -12.30
C SER A 151 -7.56 -24.78 -13.23
N ASP A 152 -6.26 -24.69 -13.40
CA ASP A 152 -5.51 -25.46 -14.39
C ASP A 152 -4.55 -26.52 -13.78
N VAL A 153 -4.75 -26.89 -12.50
CA VAL A 153 -3.87 -27.81 -11.79
C VAL A 153 -4.56 -29.08 -11.32
N GLN A 154 -3.83 -30.18 -11.36
CA GLN A 154 -4.23 -31.46 -10.81
C GLN A 154 -3.41 -31.78 -9.55
N TYR A 155 -3.87 -32.73 -8.73
CA TYR A 155 -3.16 -33.16 -7.53
C TYR A 155 -1.70 -33.54 -7.81
N ALA A 156 -1.45 -34.35 -8.85
CA ALA A 156 -0.12 -34.77 -9.23
C ALA A 156 0.82 -33.63 -9.62
N ASP A 157 0.28 -32.56 -10.21
CA ASP A 157 1.05 -31.37 -10.57
C ASP A 157 1.53 -30.62 -9.33
N ILE A 158 0.63 -30.40 -8.36
CA ILE A 158 1.01 -29.76 -7.10
C ILE A 158 1.98 -30.64 -6.32
N GLN A 159 1.73 -31.96 -6.24
CA GLN A 159 2.63 -32.91 -5.58
C GLN A 159 4.05 -32.84 -6.15
N ARG A 160 4.20 -32.80 -7.49
CA ARG A 160 5.48 -32.66 -8.17
C ARG A 160 6.20 -31.37 -7.77
N VAL A 161 5.48 -30.25 -7.76
CA VAL A 161 6.06 -28.92 -7.45
C VAL A 161 6.55 -28.85 -6.00
N VAL A 162 5.78 -29.42 -5.05
CA VAL A 162 6.12 -29.31 -3.63
C VAL A 162 7.01 -30.45 -3.11
N ALA A 163 7.41 -31.41 -3.95
CA ALA A 163 8.13 -32.62 -3.55
C ALA A 163 9.41 -32.38 -2.72
N ASN A 164 10.10 -31.27 -2.96
CA ASN A 164 11.34 -30.90 -2.28
C ASN A 164 11.14 -29.87 -1.15
N TYR A 165 9.89 -29.60 -0.75
CA TYR A 165 9.55 -28.68 0.33
C TYR A 165 9.19 -29.44 1.61
N GLY A 166 9.16 -28.72 2.74
CA GLY A 166 8.82 -29.31 4.04
C GLY A 166 7.39 -29.83 4.11
N SER A 167 7.15 -30.69 5.10
CA SER A 167 5.86 -31.38 5.30
C SER A 167 4.67 -30.42 5.53
N TYR A 168 4.91 -29.14 5.76
CA TYR A 168 3.82 -28.17 5.88
C TYR A 168 3.02 -28.06 4.58
N ILE A 169 3.66 -28.16 3.41
CA ILE A 169 3.01 -28.09 2.10
C ILE A 169 3.10 -29.42 1.32
N ASN A 170 4.18 -30.19 1.53
CA ASN A 170 4.34 -31.51 0.91
C ASN A 170 3.63 -32.59 1.76
N ASN A 171 2.32 -32.50 1.83
CA ASN A 171 1.45 -33.51 2.45
C ASN A 171 0.10 -33.57 1.72
N PRO A 172 -0.61 -34.71 1.79
CA PRO A 172 -1.86 -34.91 1.04
C PRO A 172 -2.94 -33.87 1.32
N GLU A 173 -3.11 -33.42 2.57
CA GLU A 173 -4.14 -32.44 2.94
C GLU A 173 -3.86 -31.08 2.31
N ALA A 174 -2.62 -30.59 2.38
CA ALA A 174 -2.24 -29.30 1.80
C ALA A 174 -2.34 -29.33 0.27
N ILE A 175 -1.86 -30.41 -0.38
CA ILE A 175 -1.93 -30.56 -1.83
C ILE A 175 -3.38 -30.55 -2.31
N GLN A 176 -4.25 -31.34 -1.67
CA GLN A 176 -5.68 -31.39 -2.02
C GLN A 176 -6.37 -30.03 -1.75
N ALA A 177 -6.05 -29.39 -0.64
CA ALA A 177 -6.61 -28.08 -0.31
C ALA A 177 -6.24 -26.99 -1.34
N ILE A 178 -5.03 -27.03 -1.90
CA ILE A 178 -4.60 -26.12 -2.98
C ILE A 178 -5.40 -26.37 -4.26
N VAL A 179 -5.57 -27.63 -4.65
CA VAL A 179 -6.38 -28.00 -5.83
C VAL A 179 -7.84 -27.57 -5.64
N ASP A 180 -8.40 -27.83 -4.46
CA ASP A 180 -9.78 -27.44 -4.13
C ASP A 180 -9.97 -25.93 -4.13
N ALA A 181 -9.03 -25.18 -3.54
CA ALA A 181 -9.04 -23.72 -3.55
C ALA A 181 -8.94 -23.15 -4.97
N SER A 182 -8.06 -23.72 -5.80
CA SER A 182 -7.93 -23.37 -7.22
C SER A 182 -9.25 -23.51 -7.96
N ASN A 183 -9.91 -24.65 -7.80
CA ASN A 183 -11.21 -24.93 -8.43
C ASN A 183 -12.33 -24.06 -7.86
N MET A 184 -12.41 -23.89 -6.54
CA MET A 184 -13.47 -23.18 -5.85
C MET A 184 -13.49 -21.69 -6.20
N TYR A 185 -12.32 -21.07 -6.31
CA TYR A 185 -12.18 -19.63 -6.53
C TYR A 185 -11.74 -19.26 -7.93
N ASN A 186 -11.60 -20.22 -8.84
CA ASN A 186 -11.08 -20.01 -10.19
C ASN A 186 -9.77 -19.20 -10.16
N ILE A 187 -8.82 -19.65 -9.37
CA ILE A 187 -7.51 -19.03 -9.18
C ILE A 187 -6.41 -20.04 -9.51
N ASN A 188 -5.35 -19.57 -10.15
CA ASN A 188 -4.24 -20.42 -10.58
C ASN A 188 -3.59 -21.16 -9.39
N GLY A 189 -3.59 -22.49 -9.41
CA GLY A 189 -3.07 -23.30 -8.30
C GLY A 189 -1.56 -23.21 -8.12
N TYR A 190 -0.79 -23.06 -9.20
CA TYR A 190 0.65 -22.81 -9.09
C TYR A 190 0.97 -21.44 -8.47
N PHE A 191 0.14 -20.45 -8.73
CA PHE A 191 0.24 -19.15 -8.06
C PHE A 191 -0.02 -19.28 -6.55
N LEU A 192 -1.01 -20.07 -6.12
CA LEU A 192 -1.24 -20.34 -4.69
C LEU A 192 -0.02 -21.00 -4.05
N VAL A 193 0.56 -22.01 -4.70
CA VAL A 193 1.82 -22.65 -4.25
C VAL A 193 2.94 -21.62 -4.14
N ALA A 194 3.13 -20.79 -5.18
CA ALA A 194 4.18 -19.79 -5.19
C ALA A 194 4.03 -18.78 -4.04
N LYS A 195 2.80 -18.33 -3.74
CA LYS A 195 2.51 -17.45 -2.59
C LYS A 195 2.87 -18.13 -1.28
N ILE A 196 2.39 -19.33 -1.04
CA ILE A 196 2.65 -20.08 0.20
C ILE A 196 4.15 -20.28 0.42
N ILE A 197 4.88 -20.70 -0.62
CA ILE A 197 6.33 -20.93 -0.54
C ILE A 197 7.09 -19.61 -0.31
N ASN A 198 6.67 -18.53 -0.95
CA ASN A 198 7.30 -17.22 -0.77
C ASN A 198 7.16 -16.70 0.67
N GLU A 199 6.02 -16.94 1.32
CA GLU A 199 5.76 -16.51 2.69
C GLU A 199 6.48 -17.38 3.73
N HIS A 200 6.64 -18.69 3.47
CA HIS A 200 7.09 -19.63 4.50
C HIS A 200 8.44 -20.30 4.20
N GLY A 201 8.96 -20.13 2.99
CA GLY A 201 10.23 -20.73 2.56
C GLY A 201 10.16 -22.25 2.46
N LYS A 202 11.34 -22.88 2.33
CA LYS A 202 11.46 -24.32 2.07
C LYS A 202 10.88 -25.20 3.18
N ASN A 203 11.05 -24.80 4.44
CA ASN A 203 10.77 -25.65 5.62
C ASN A 203 9.50 -25.25 6.37
N GLY A 204 8.83 -24.18 5.97
CA GLY A 204 7.70 -23.60 6.68
C GLY A 204 8.13 -22.63 7.79
N SER A 205 7.21 -21.78 8.23
CA SER A 205 7.38 -20.88 9.36
C SER A 205 6.44 -21.23 10.50
N THR A 206 6.60 -20.59 11.66
CA THR A 206 5.71 -20.74 12.82
C THR A 206 4.24 -20.57 12.45
N LEU A 207 3.93 -19.71 11.49
CA LEU A 207 2.56 -19.40 11.08
C LEU A 207 1.85 -20.56 10.37
N CYS A 208 2.57 -21.43 9.65
CA CYS A 208 1.97 -22.53 8.89
C CYS A 208 2.13 -23.92 9.52
N LEU A 209 2.86 -24.05 10.64
CA LEU A 209 3.16 -25.35 11.23
C LEU A 209 2.12 -25.84 12.27
N GLY A 210 1.16 -25.00 12.65
CA GLY A 210 0.12 -25.37 13.63
C GLY A 210 0.62 -25.58 15.07
N ARG A 211 1.89 -25.25 15.35
CA ARG A 211 2.50 -25.41 16.68
C ARG A 211 2.14 -24.31 17.66
N GLY A 212 1.49 -23.25 17.16
CA GLY A 212 1.25 -22.03 17.91
C GLY A 212 2.54 -21.25 18.19
N TYR A 213 2.43 -20.26 19.10
CA TYR A 213 3.53 -19.43 19.52
C TYR A 213 3.43 -19.12 21.00
N ASN A 214 4.50 -19.36 21.79
CA ASN A 214 4.56 -19.18 23.23
C ASN A 214 3.38 -19.83 23.99
N GLY A 215 2.96 -21.04 23.56
CA GLY A 215 1.85 -21.78 24.15
C GLY A 215 0.45 -21.36 23.70
N ASN A 216 0.32 -20.31 22.91
CA ASN A 216 -0.93 -19.82 22.36
C ASN A 216 -1.12 -20.28 20.91
N TYR A 217 -2.38 -20.27 20.42
CA TYR A 217 -2.74 -20.52 19.02
C TYR A 217 -2.35 -21.92 18.50
N VAL A 218 -2.20 -22.92 19.36
CA VAL A 218 -1.94 -24.30 18.94
C VAL A 218 -3.09 -24.80 18.06
N GLY A 219 -2.75 -25.39 16.91
CA GLY A 219 -3.72 -25.82 15.90
C GLY A 219 -4.21 -24.70 14.97
N CYS A 220 -3.69 -23.46 15.07
CA CYS A 220 -3.95 -22.41 14.11
C CYS A 220 -2.89 -22.40 12.99
N TYR A 221 -3.34 -22.12 11.77
CA TYR A 221 -2.51 -22.10 10.56
C TYR A 221 -2.77 -20.82 9.77
N ASN A 222 -1.72 -20.20 9.23
CA ASN A 222 -1.82 -19.03 8.36
C ASN A 222 -0.89 -19.21 7.15
N TYR A 223 -1.39 -19.88 6.13
CA TYR A 223 -0.61 -20.26 4.94
C TYR A 223 -0.27 -19.10 4.00
N PHE A 224 -0.92 -17.96 4.13
CA PHE A 224 -0.69 -16.79 3.27
C PHE A 224 -0.17 -15.57 4.03
N ASN A 225 0.22 -15.76 5.29
CA ASN A 225 0.78 -14.70 6.15
C ASN A 225 -0.14 -13.46 6.29
N ILE A 226 -1.45 -13.65 6.14
CA ILE A 226 -2.45 -12.59 6.17
C ILE A 226 -2.61 -12.08 7.61
N GLY A 227 -2.67 -10.74 7.76
CA GLY A 227 -2.79 -10.12 9.09
C GLY A 227 -1.50 -10.14 9.93
N SER A 228 -0.38 -10.57 9.36
CA SER A 228 0.92 -10.64 10.02
C SER A 228 1.67 -9.32 9.84
N PHE A 229 1.35 -8.32 10.63
CA PHE A 229 1.96 -6.99 10.59
C PHE A 229 2.40 -6.55 11.98
N GLY A 230 3.26 -5.54 12.06
CA GLY A 230 3.73 -4.93 13.30
C GLY A 230 5.25 -4.89 13.43
N ASN A 231 5.73 -4.33 14.53
CA ASN A 231 7.16 -4.20 14.80
C ASN A 231 7.68 -5.41 15.60
N GLY A 232 8.66 -6.10 15.00
CA GLY A 232 9.31 -7.26 15.59
C GLY A 232 8.59 -8.59 15.35
N SER A 233 9.37 -9.65 15.23
CA SER A 233 8.92 -11.00 14.84
C SER A 233 7.81 -11.55 15.76
N ALA A 234 7.88 -11.29 17.07
CA ALA A 234 6.88 -11.76 18.03
C ALA A 234 5.49 -11.15 17.74
N THR A 235 5.42 -9.84 17.48
CA THR A 235 4.16 -9.14 17.16
C THR A 235 3.59 -9.65 15.84
N ILE A 236 4.41 -9.78 14.82
CA ILE A 236 4.03 -10.29 13.50
C ILE A 236 3.42 -11.69 13.60
N ILE A 237 4.08 -12.59 14.33
CA ILE A 237 3.61 -13.97 14.52
C ILE A 237 2.28 -13.99 15.31
N ASN A 238 2.19 -13.25 16.40
CA ASN A 238 0.97 -13.20 17.21
C ASN A 238 -0.23 -12.65 16.41
N ASN A 239 -0.03 -11.56 15.66
CA ASN A 239 -1.08 -10.97 14.83
C ASN A 239 -1.55 -11.94 13.76
N GLY A 240 -0.62 -12.60 13.06
CA GLY A 240 -0.96 -13.58 12.02
C GLY A 240 -1.70 -14.82 12.57
N LEU A 241 -1.32 -15.33 13.73
CA LEU A 241 -2.01 -16.46 14.36
C LEU A 241 -3.36 -16.04 14.98
N SER A 242 -3.45 -14.83 15.55
CA SER A 242 -4.72 -14.26 16.02
C SER A 242 -5.71 -14.07 14.87
N TYR A 243 -5.22 -13.58 13.72
CA TYR A 243 -6.02 -13.48 12.49
C TYR A 243 -6.54 -14.86 12.07
N ALA A 244 -5.67 -15.87 12.04
CA ALA A 244 -6.04 -17.24 11.70
C ALA A 244 -7.13 -17.79 12.64
N LEU A 245 -6.97 -17.59 13.94
CA LEU A 245 -7.97 -18.04 14.94
C LEU A 245 -9.33 -17.35 14.72
N SER A 246 -9.34 -16.03 14.53
CA SER A 246 -10.58 -15.26 14.32
C SER A 246 -11.32 -15.62 13.03
N HIS A 247 -10.62 -16.21 12.04
CA HIS A 247 -11.18 -16.67 10.77
C HIS A 247 -11.44 -18.19 10.73
N GLY A 248 -11.27 -18.89 11.86
CA GLY A 248 -11.50 -20.33 11.95
C GLY A 248 -10.45 -21.17 11.19
N TRP A 249 -9.25 -20.64 10.96
CA TRP A 249 -8.18 -21.36 10.27
C TRP A 249 -7.46 -22.33 11.23
N THR A 250 -8.20 -23.32 11.71
CA THR A 250 -7.76 -24.31 12.69
C THR A 250 -7.38 -25.66 12.08
N SER A 251 -7.25 -25.72 10.76
CA SER A 251 -6.68 -26.85 10.00
C SER A 251 -5.90 -26.33 8.80
N ILE A 252 -5.04 -27.16 8.25
CA ILE A 252 -4.31 -26.90 6.99
C ILE A 252 -5.30 -26.50 5.90
N ARG A 253 -6.34 -27.32 5.71
CA ARG A 253 -7.37 -27.08 4.70
C ARG A 253 -8.10 -25.75 4.90
N ALA A 254 -8.57 -25.47 6.13
CA ALA A 254 -9.30 -24.23 6.40
C ALA A 254 -8.44 -22.99 6.11
N SER A 255 -7.16 -23.03 6.46
CA SER A 255 -6.23 -21.94 6.21
C SER A 255 -5.93 -21.75 4.71
N ILE A 256 -5.72 -22.82 3.97
CA ILE A 256 -5.43 -22.73 2.53
C ILE A 256 -6.66 -22.23 1.77
N ILE A 257 -7.84 -22.80 2.02
CA ILE A 257 -9.09 -22.37 1.37
C ILE A 257 -9.41 -20.91 1.73
N GLY A 258 -9.43 -20.58 3.03
CA GLY A 258 -9.77 -19.22 3.48
C GLY A 258 -8.75 -18.17 3.04
N GLY A 259 -7.47 -18.50 3.07
CA GLY A 259 -6.41 -17.60 2.60
C GLY A 259 -6.47 -17.37 1.09
N ALA A 260 -6.75 -18.40 0.30
CA ALA A 260 -6.94 -18.27 -1.15
C ALA A 260 -8.15 -17.38 -1.48
N GLN A 261 -9.24 -17.47 -0.71
CA GLN A 261 -10.39 -16.58 -0.82
C GLN A 261 -9.98 -15.12 -0.60
N VAL A 262 -9.25 -14.84 0.48
CA VAL A 262 -8.79 -13.47 0.78
C VAL A 262 -7.91 -12.94 -0.36
N VAL A 263 -6.99 -13.74 -0.89
CA VAL A 263 -6.14 -13.35 -2.03
C VAL A 263 -6.98 -13.06 -3.27
N LYS A 264 -7.96 -13.90 -3.59
CA LYS A 264 -8.88 -13.69 -4.73
C LYS A 264 -9.67 -12.40 -4.55
N ASP A 265 -10.31 -12.22 -3.39
CA ASP A 265 -11.23 -11.11 -3.15
C ASP A 265 -10.50 -9.78 -3.02
N SER A 266 -9.33 -9.76 -2.35
CA SER A 266 -8.60 -8.53 -2.09
C SER A 266 -7.82 -8.01 -3.29
N TYR A 267 -7.32 -8.87 -4.18
CA TYR A 267 -6.48 -8.47 -5.31
C TYR A 267 -7.16 -8.68 -6.65
N ILE A 268 -7.54 -9.93 -6.98
CA ILE A 268 -7.98 -10.29 -8.32
C ILE A 268 -9.37 -9.70 -8.60
N THR A 269 -10.35 -9.97 -7.71
CA THR A 269 -11.74 -9.54 -7.93
C THR A 269 -11.91 -8.04 -7.72
N ARG A 270 -11.40 -7.53 -6.60
CA ARG A 270 -11.65 -6.13 -6.20
C ARG A 270 -10.95 -5.12 -7.09
N TYR A 271 -9.70 -5.38 -7.44
CA TYR A 271 -8.85 -4.42 -8.15
C TYR A 271 -8.36 -4.90 -9.51
N SER A 272 -8.85 -6.05 -9.99
CA SER A 272 -8.41 -6.66 -11.25
C SER A 272 -6.88 -6.87 -11.33
N GLN A 273 -6.24 -7.15 -10.18
CA GLN A 273 -4.81 -7.44 -10.10
C GLN A 273 -4.56 -8.93 -10.40
N ASN A 274 -4.99 -9.37 -11.57
CA ASN A 274 -4.97 -10.76 -12.01
C ASN A 274 -3.65 -11.17 -12.70
N THR A 275 -2.58 -10.40 -12.52
CA THR A 275 -1.21 -10.78 -12.86
C THR A 275 -0.26 -10.38 -11.74
N LEU A 276 0.91 -11.02 -11.67
CA LEU A 276 1.95 -10.62 -10.70
C LEU A 276 2.41 -9.18 -10.94
N TYR A 277 2.46 -8.76 -12.21
CA TYR A 277 2.77 -7.39 -12.58
C TYR A 277 1.77 -6.39 -11.98
N TYR A 278 0.45 -6.65 -12.09
CA TYR A 278 -0.57 -5.77 -11.51
C TYR A 278 -0.57 -5.79 -9.98
N GLN A 279 -0.21 -6.93 -9.36
CA GLN A 279 -0.04 -7.00 -7.90
C GLN A 279 1.16 -6.20 -7.41
N LYS A 280 2.18 -6.02 -8.25
CA LYS A 280 3.35 -5.21 -7.92
C LYS A 280 3.15 -3.72 -8.21
N PHE A 281 2.64 -3.34 -9.38
CA PHE A 281 2.63 -1.96 -9.85
C PHE A 281 1.27 -1.28 -9.81
N ASN A 282 0.21 -2.00 -9.45
CA ASN A 282 -1.16 -1.47 -9.29
C ASN A 282 -1.64 -0.56 -10.45
N VAL A 283 -1.49 -1.03 -11.67
CA VAL A 283 -1.84 -0.31 -12.90
C VAL A 283 -3.02 -0.93 -13.64
N SER A 284 -3.84 -1.71 -12.96
CA SER A 284 -5.05 -2.33 -13.54
C SER A 284 -6.18 -1.34 -13.85
N GLY A 285 -6.05 -0.06 -13.46
CA GLY A 285 -7.07 0.97 -13.64
C GLY A 285 -8.29 0.84 -12.71
N LYS A 286 -8.32 -0.14 -11.80
CA LYS A 286 -9.43 -0.40 -10.87
C LYS A 286 -9.19 0.15 -9.46
N ALA A 287 -7.98 0.60 -9.15
CA ALA A 287 -7.62 1.20 -7.88
C ALA A 287 -6.84 2.50 -8.11
N LEU A 288 -6.66 3.29 -7.03
CA LEU A 288 -5.79 4.45 -7.08
C LEU A 288 -4.35 4.01 -7.40
N LEU A 289 -3.67 4.75 -8.26
CA LEU A 289 -2.25 4.54 -8.53
C LEU A 289 -1.45 4.60 -7.21
N ASN A 290 -0.32 3.90 -7.14
CA ASN A 290 0.57 3.77 -5.99
C ASN A 290 -0.08 3.26 -4.70
N SER A 291 -1.21 2.59 -4.78
CA SER A 291 -1.89 1.98 -3.63
C SER A 291 -2.16 0.50 -3.86
N HIS A 292 -2.42 -0.24 -2.78
CA HIS A 292 -2.77 -1.66 -2.81
C HIS A 292 -1.73 -2.55 -3.52
N GLN A 293 -0.45 -2.23 -3.40
CA GLN A 293 0.63 -3.10 -3.87
C GLN A 293 0.87 -4.25 -2.89
N TYR A 294 1.15 -5.43 -3.41
CA TYR A 294 1.40 -6.62 -2.58
C TYR A 294 2.68 -6.48 -1.74
N GLN A 295 3.74 -5.91 -2.31
CA GLN A 295 5.04 -5.74 -1.64
C GLN A 295 5.89 -4.63 -2.27
N GLN A 296 6.86 -4.13 -1.50
CA GLN A 296 7.76 -3.05 -1.93
C GLN A 296 8.90 -3.54 -2.86
N ASN A 297 9.22 -4.83 -2.86
CA ASN A 297 10.32 -5.39 -3.66
C ASN A 297 10.06 -5.22 -5.16
N MET A 298 10.92 -4.46 -5.85
CA MET A 298 10.84 -4.21 -7.29
C MET A 298 10.95 -5.47 -8.15
N MET A 299 11.70 -6.47 -7.68
CA MET A 299 11.91 -7.74 -8.39
C MET A 299 10.78 -8.74 -8.19
N ALA A 300 9.76 -8.40 -7.40
CA ALA A 300 8.76 -9.37 -6.96
C ALA A 300 8.00 -10.02 -8.12
N ALA A 301 7.52 -9.22 -9.07
CA ALA A 301 6.77 -9.73 -10.21
C ALA A 301 7.61 -10.67 -11.09
N GLN A 302 8.85 -10.27 -11.40
CA GLN A 302 9.76 -11.09 -12.21
C GLN A 302 10.20 -12.36 -11.49
N SER A 303 10.62 -12.27 -10.22
CA SER A 303 11.11 -13.43 -9.47
C SER A 303 10.00 -14.45 -9.20
N GLN A 304 8.80 -14.00 -8.88
CA GLN A 304 7.63 -14.89 -8.72
C GLN A 304 7.19 -15.46 -10.07
N GLY A 305 7.25 -14.66 -11.15
CA GLY A 305 6.99 -15.12 -12.52
C GLY A 305 7.96 -16.22 -12.96
N ALA A 306 9.25 -16.07 -12.67
CA ALA A 306 10.25 -17.11 -12.93
C ALA A 306 9.97 -18.40 -12.14
N SER A 307 9.52 -18.30 -10.89
CA SER A 307 9.10 -19.46 -10.10
C SER A 307 7.86 -20.11 -10.69
N LEU A 308 6.89 -19.31 -11.10
CA LEU A 308 5.66 -19.79 -11.73
C LEU A 308 5.98 -20.54 -13.04
N LYS A 309 6.87 -20.00 -13.88
CA LYS A 309 7.35 -20.69 -15.10
C LYS A 309 7.88 -22.10 -14.79
N LYS A 310 8.76 -22.22 -13.78
CA LYS A 310 9.33 -23.53 -13.36
C LYS A 310 8.26 -24.52 -12.92
N TYR A 311 7.17 -24.06 -12.31
CA TYR A 311 6.09 -24.96 -11.87
C TYR A 311 5.31 -25.55 -13.05
N TYR A 312 5.24 -24.82 -14.17
CA TYR A 312 4.68 -25.32 -15.41
C TYR A 312 5.61 -26.27 -16.18
N GLU A 313 6.92 -26.21 -15.93
CA GLU A 313 7.87 -27.14 -16.55
C GLU A 313 7.61 -28.58 -16.06
N GLY A 314 7.51 -29.52 -16.99
CA GLY A 314 7.25 -30.95 -16.71
C GLY A 314 5.77 -31.31 -16.49
N THR A 315 4.83 -30.41 -16.77
CA THR A 315 3.42 -30.78 -16.91
C THR A 315 3.24 -31.65 -18.15
N SER A 316 2.47 -32.74 -18.03
CA SER A 316 2.27 -33.72 -19.10
C SER A 316 1.36 -33.20 -20.23
N THR A 317 0.63 -32.15 -20.02
CA THR A 317 -0.28 -31.55 -21.00
C THR A 317 0.25 -30.17 -21.41
N PRO A 318 0.48 -29.88 -22.69
CA PRO A 318 0.80 -28.54 -23.17
C PRO A 318 -0.39 -27.62 -22.88
N ALA A 319 -0.31 -26.90 -21.77
CA ALA A 319 -1.33 -25.93 -21.44
C ALA A 319 -1.21 -24.71 -22.37
N GLN A 320 -2.34 -24.13 -22.75
CA GLN A 320 -2.35 -22.80 -23.35
C GLN A 320 -2.14 -21.79 -22.23
N TYR A 321 -1.08 -21.00 -22.33
CA TYR A 321 -0.79 -19.95 -21.35
C TYR A 321 -1.37 -18.62 -21.82
N THR A 322 -2.19 -17.99 -21.00
CA THR A 322 -2.70 -16.63 -21.25
C THR A 322 -1.85 -15.63 -20.49
N PHE A 323 -1.38 -14.61 -21.18
CA PHE A 323 -0.63 -13.49 -20.62
C PHE A 323 -1.41 -12.19 -20.89
N ILE A 324 -1.52 -11.32 -19.88
CA ILE A 324 -2.19 -10.03 -19.98
C ILE A 324 -1.14 -8.93 -19.88
N ILE A 325 -0.86 -8.26 -21.00
CA ILE A 325 0.19 -7.25 -21.12
C ILE A 325 -0.45 -5.87 -21.09
N PRO A 326 -0.14 -5.01 -20.09
CA PRO A 326 -0.59 -3.63 -20.08
C PRO A 326 0.15 -2.80 -21.11
N ILE A 327 -0.57 -1.87 -21.74
CA ILE A 327 0.03 -0.83 -22.56
C ILE A 327 -0.42 0.54 -22.07
N PHE A 328 0.49 1.52 -22.09
CA PHE A 328 0.30 2.85 -21.53
C PHE A 328 0.32 3.90 -22.62
N GLU A 329 -0.35 5.03 -22.38
CA GLU A 329 -0.31 6.19 -23.26
C GLU A 329 0.99 6.98 -23.07
N GLY A 330 1.56 7.48 -24.19
CA GLY A 330 2.76 8.32 -24.13
C GLY A 330 4.05 7.59 -23.77
N MET A 331 4.13 6.28 -24.08
CA MET A 331 5.37 5.50 -23.91
C MET A 331 6.51 6.06 -24.77
N PRO A 332 7.77 6.02 -24.30
CA PRO A 332 8.91 6.35 -25.13
C PRO A 332 9.01 5.42 -26.35
N ALA A 333 9.56 5.93 -27.46
CA ALA A 333 9.66 5.19 -28.73
C ALA A 333 10.42 3.86 -28.60
N SER A 334 11.44 3.79 -27.73
CA SER A 334 12.18 2.57 -27.39
C SER A 334 11.90 2.13 -25.97
N PRO A 335 12.04 0.83 -25.64
CA PRO A 335 11.98 0.35 -24.27
C PRO A 335 12.94 1.10 -23.36
N CYS A 336 12.52 1.34 -22.12
CA CYS A 336 13.33 2.03 -21.13
C CYS A 336 14.65 1.29 -20.88
N ALA A 337 15.76 2.02 -20.94
CA ALA A 337 17.09 1.44 -20.84
C ALA A 337 17.38 0.89 -19.43
N ARG A 338 18.12 -0.22 -19.36
CA ARG A 338 18.60 -0.75 -18.10
C ARG A 338 19.56 0.24 -17.42
N PRO A 339 19.34 0.60 -16.14
CA PRO A 339 20.23 1.51 -15.43
C PRO A 339 21.66 0.96 -15.30
N SER A 340 22.66 1.84 -15.40
CA SER A 340 24.06 1.48 -15.18
C SER A 340 24.34 1.22 -13.71
N THR A 341 25.10 0.18 -13.41
CA THR A 341 25.59 -0.11 -12.05
C THR A 341 26.88 0.61 -11.71
N SER A 342 27.63 1.10 -12.71
CA SER A 342 28.96 1.73 -12.55
C SER A 342 28.91 3.25 -12.48
N ILE A 343 27.82 3.87 -12.91
CA ILE A 343 27.68 5.34 -12.92
C ILE A 343 26.93 5.78 -11.67
N PRO A 344 27.54 6.61 -10.79
CA PRO A 344 26.83 7.16 -9.63
C PRO A 344 25.58 7.95 -10.04
N ASN A 345 24.53 7.84 -9.27
CA ASN A 345 23.33 8.63 -9.46
C ASN A 345 23.40 9.91 -8.62
N THR A 346 23.40 11.05 -9.27
CA THR A 346 23.51 12.37 -8.63
C THR A 346 22.28 13.20 -8.90
N LEU A 347 21.89 14.02 -7.94
CA LEU A 347 20.78 14.95 -8.04
C LEU A 347 21.19 16.31 -7.49
N THR A 348 20.94 17.36 -8.26
CA THR A 348 21.01 18.74 -7.78
C THR A 348 19.59 19.23 -7.52
N TYR A 349 19.37 19.90 -6.40
CA TYR A 349 18.07 20.44 -6.02
C TYR A 349 18.22 21.77 -5.28
N GLU A 350 17.15 22.56 -5.29
CA GLU A 350 17.03 23.75 -4.44
C GLU A 350 16.24 23.36 -3.16
N ASN A 351 16.66 23.91 -2.02
CA ASN A 351 15.81 23.85 -0.83
C ASN A 351 14.66 24.87 -0.96
N GLY A 352 13.47 24.46 -0.59
CA GLY A 352 12.28 25.30 -0.70
C GLY A 352 11.34 25.10 0.48
N VAL A 353 10.37 26.00 0.54
CA VAL A 353 9.28 25.96 1.51
C VAL A 353 7.98 26.35 0.82
N VAL A 354 6.90 25.73 1.24
CA VAL A 354 5.53 26.07 0.80
C VAL A 354 5.02 27.25 1.58
N LYS A 355 4.51 28.28 0.91
CA LYS A 355 4.03 29.55 1.49
C LYS A 355 2.69 29.95 0.90
N ASN A 356 2.04 30.92 1.56
CA ASN A 356 0.88 31.64 1.05
C ASN A 356 -0.30 30.76 0.61
N ILE A 357 -0.50 29.64 1.31
CA ILE A 357 -1.66 28.75 1.08
C ILE A 357 -2.52 28.66 2.34
N SER A 358 -3.84 28.74 2.15
CA SER A 358 -4.83 28.69 3.24
C SER A 358 -5.26 27.27 3.61
N THR A 359 -5.17 26.32 2.69
CA THR A 359 -5.56 24.92 2.92
C THR A 359 -4.41 23.97 2.65
N SER A 360 -4.21 23.55 1.40
CA SER A 360 -3.09 22.72 0.99
C SER A 360 -2.75 22.94 -0.48
N LEU A 361 -1.46 22.83 -0.82
CA LEU A 361 -0.97 22.85 -2.20
C LEU A 361 -0.99 21.43 -2.76
N LYS A 362 -1.76 21.20 -3.82
CA LYS A 362 -1.86 19.86 -4.43
C LYS A 362 -0.56 19.47 -5.13
N VAL A 363 -0.12 18.23 -4.87
CA VAL A 363 0.94 17.57 -5.64
C VAL A 363 0.28 16.66 -6.67
N ARG A 364 0.73 16.75 -7.92
CA ARG A 364 0.13 16.04 -9.05
C ARG A 364 1.12 15.10 -9.73
N ALA A 365 0.61 14.07 -10.38
CA ALA A 365 1.42 13.09 -11.11
C ALA A 365 2.05 13.66 -12.38
N SER A 366 1.43 14.68 -12.97
CA SER A 366 1.99 15.48 -14.08
C SER A 366 1.58 16.93 -13.92
N ALA A 367 2.18 17.83 -14.67
CA ALA A 367 1.81 19.25 -14.70
C ALA A 367 0.34 19.40 -15.12
N GLY A 368 -0.51 19.88 -14.19
CA GLY A 368 -1.95 19.95 -14.38
C GLY A 368 -2.72 18.62 -14.29
N GLY A 369 -2.02 17.49 -14.12
CA GLY A 369 -2.62 16.15 -14.09
C GLY A 369 -3.26 15.75 -12.76
N THR A 370 -3.34 14.44 -12.50
CA THR A 370 -4.01 13.87 -11.32
C THR A 370 -3.32 14.26 -10.02
N ALA A 371 -4.12 14.64 -9.03
CA ALA A 371 -3.61 14.89 -7.68
C ALA A 371 -3.25 13.54 -7.00
N ILE A 372 -2.01 13.45 -6.49
CA ILE A 372 -1.46 12.27 -5.82
C ILE A 372 -1.00 12.57 -4.39
N GLY A 373 -1.04 13.83 -3.96
CA GLY A 373 -0.65 14.26 -2.63
C GLY A 373 -0.98 15.72 -2.40
N ALA A 374 -0.57 16.22 -1.24
CA ALA A 374 -0.75 17.62 -0.86
C ALA A 374 0.32 18.06 0.14
N LEU A 375 0.74 19.32 0.05
CA LEU A 375 1.70 19.97 0.93
C LEU A 375 0.97 20.99 1.82
N ASN A 376 1.41 21.13 3.05
CA ASN A 376 0.89 22.12 3.97
C ASN A 376 1.68 23.44 3.86
N ASN A 377 1.11 24.52 4.37
CA ASN A 377 1.85 25.77 4.52
C ASN A 377 3.05 25.57 5.46
N GLU A 378 4.17 26.25 5.19
CA GLU A 378 5.45 26.12 5.89
C GLU A 378 6.12 24.73 5.74
N GLU A 379 5.62 23.85 4.87
CA GLU A 379 6.23 22.56 4.64
C GLU A 379 7.53 22.71 3.85
N SER A 380 8.60 22.11 4.36
CA SER A 380 9.93 22.08 3.74
C SER A 380 9.96 21.08 2.60
N ILE A 381 10.53 21.47 1.46
CA ILE A 381 10.62 20.67 0.24
C ILE A 381 12.00 20.75 -0.39
N LYS A 382 12.33 19.78 -1.25
CA LYS A 382 13.38 19.88 -2.25
C LYS A 382 12.73 20.18 -3.60
N ILE A 383 13.21 21.19 -4.29
CA ILE A 383 12.76 21.55 -5.64
C ILE A 383 13.74 20.90 -6.61
N ILE A 384 13.25 19.88 -7.31
CA ILE A 384 14.06 19.05 -8.22
C ILE A 384 14.22 19.75 -9.57
N GLN A 385 13.14 20.41 -10.03
CA GLN A 385 13.12 21.11 -11.30
C GLN A 385 12.12 22.25 -11.25
N ARG A 386 12.58 23.44 -11.67
CA ARG A 386 11.72 24.58 -11.91
C ARG A 386 11.06 24.51 -13.28
N ALA A 387 9.77 24.76 -13.35
CA ALA A 387 9.08 24.89 -14.62
C ALA A 387 9.61 26.09 -15.43
N SER A 388 9.85 25.89 -16.70
CA SER A 388 10.26 26.94 -17.65
C SER A 388 9.08 27.56 -18.39
N ASN A 389 7.94 26.87 -18.47
CA ASN A 389 6.74 27.28 -19.19
C ASN A 389 5.47 27.00 -18.38
N GLU A 390 4.41 27.68 -18.72
CA GLU A 390 3.08 27.47 -18.16
C GLU A 390 2.36 26.29 -18.83
N ILE A 391 1.62 25.54 -18.01
CA ILE A 391 0.67 24.52 -18.46
C ILE A 391 -0.65 24.80 -17.70
N SER A 392 -1.73 25.00 -18.43
CA SER A 392 -3.06 25.32 -17.88
C SER A 392 -3.05 26.52 -16.93
N GLY A 393 -2.25 27.55 -17.22
CA GLY A 393 -2.17 28.79 -16.45
C GLY A 393 -1.28 28.73 -15.20
N TYR A 394 -0.47 27.68 -15.03
CA TYR A 394 0.41 27.52 -13.87
C TYR A 394 1.82 27.08 -14.28
N TYR A 395 2.82 27.52 -13.51
CA TYR A 395 4.18 26.95 -13.53
C TYR A 395 4.23 25.77 -12.54
N TRP A 396 4.46 24.57 -13.02
CA TRP A 396 4.45 23.33 -12.24
C TRP A 396 5.87 22.88 -11.90
N ASP A 397 6.35 23.23 -10.71
CA ASP A 397 7.66 22.78 -10.26
C ASP A 397 7.60 21.31 -9.81
N LEU A 398 8.63 20.54 -10.16
CA LEU A 398 8.81 19.18 -9.68
C LEU A 398 9.48 19.21 -8.31
N ILE A 399 8.82 18.64 -7.31
CA ILE A 399 9.26 18.73 -5.91
C ILE A 399 9.25 17.37 -5.20
N VAL A 400 9.91 17.32 -4.05
CA VAL A 400 9.73 16.26 -3.07
C VAL A 400 9.57 16.84 -1.67
N SER A 401 8.56 16.39 -0.92
CA SER A 401 8.34 16.76 0.47
C SER A 401 9.43 16.20 1.38
N ASN A 402 9.96 17.01 2.28
CA ASN A 402 10.86 16.55 3.34
C ASN A 402 10.10 15.94 4.53
N LYS A 403 8.77 16.01 4.54
CA LYS A 403 7.92 15.48 5.60
C LYS A 403 7.63 13.99 5.42
N ASP A 404 7.24 13.58 4.22
CA ASP A 404 6.75 12.23 3.94
C ASP A 404 7.25 11.63 2.61
N GLY A 405 8.08 12.39 1.87
CA GLY A 405 8.64 11.95 0.59
C GLY A 405 7.66 12.01 -0.58
N THR A 406 6.54 12.73 -0.45
CA THR A 406 5.60 12.98 -1.56
C THR A 406 6.36 13.66 -2.71
N TYR A 407 6.36 13.03 -3.88
CA TYR A 407 7.05 13.45 -5.10
C TYR A 407 6.05 13.76 -6.21
N GLY A 408 6.26 14.86 -6.92
CA GLY A 408 5.41 15.22 -8.06
C GLY A 408 5.42 16.73 -8.34
N TYR A 409 4.44 17.16 -9.11
CA TYR A 409 4.32 18.53 -9.63
C TYR A 409 3.40 19.37 -8.75
N ALA A 410 3.89 20.53 -8.33
CA ALA A 410 3.11 21.50 -7.56
C ALA A 410 3.17 22.90 -8.21
N ALA A 411 2.06 23.63 -8.16
CA ALA A 411 1.99 24.97 -8.73
C ALA A 411 2.88 25.95 -7.95
N ARG A 412 3.80 26.63 -8.65
CA ARG A 412 4.68 27.63 -8.05
C ARG A 412 3.92 28.83 -7.53
N ARG A 413 2.86 29.25 -8.24
CA ARG A 413 2.02 30.41 -7.96
C ARG A 413 0.56 30.09 -8.02
N ILE A 414 -0.22 30.67 -7.11
CA ILE A 414 -1.68 30.62 -7.14
C ILE A 414 -2.21 32.01 -6.81
N GLY A 415 -3.11 32.55 -7.64
CA GLY A 415 -3.75 33.85 -7.39
C GLY A 415 -2.80 35.05 -7.34
N GLY A 416 -1.59 34.92 -7.90
CA GLY A 416 -0.54 35.94 -7.86
C GLY A 416 0.51 35.74 -6.76
N ASP A 417 0.24 34.90 -5.77
CA ASP A 417 1.12 34.63 -4.63
C ASP A 417 2.07 33.47 -4.93
N ASP A 418 3.34 33.60 -4.54
CA ASP A 418 4.34 32.53 -4.63
C ASP A 418 4.07 31.48 -3.57
N CYS A 419 3.68 30.26 -4.01
CA CYS A 419 3.40 29.11 -3.16
C CYS A 419 4.62 28.22 -2.92
N ILE A 420 5.64 28.29 -3.80
CA ILE A 420 6.91 27.56 -3.67
C ILE A 420 8.05 28.56 -3.70
N VAL A 421 8.69 28.77 -2.55
CA VAL A 421 9.75 29.75 -2.35
C VAL A 421 11.06 29.06 -2.05
N SER A 422 12.16 29.48 -2.71
CA SER A 422 13.52 28.98 -2.44
C SER A 422 14.00 29.45 -1.06
N VAL A 423 14.69 28.58 -0.33
CA VAL A 423 15.25 28.87 1.01
C VAL A 423 16.71 28.43 1.04
N GLY A 424 17.64 29.38 0.83
CA GLY A 424 19.07 29.11 0.97
C GLY A 424 19.74 28.35 -0.19
N SER A 425 20.88 27.72 0.08
CA SER A 425 21.76 27.10 -0.93
C SER A 425 21.17 25.82 -1.56
N THR A 426 21.55 25.57 -2.82
CA THR A 426 21.33 24.30 -3.52
C THR A 426 21.99 23.12 -2.78
N GLY A 427 21.24 22.02 -2.62
CA GLY A 427 21.76 20.74 -2.14
C GLY A 427 22.17 19.82 -3.29
N ASN A 428 23.15 18.97 -3.06
CA ASN A 428 23.59 17.95 -4.00
C ASN A 428 23.68 16.59 -3.29
N ASN A 429 22.90 15.61 -3.75
CA ASN A 429 22.96 14.22 -3.26
C ASN A 429 23.68 13.37 -4.31
N SER A 430 24.79 12.76 -3.91
CA SER A 430 25.53 11.78 -4.73
C SER A 430 25.39 10.39 -4.11
N THR A 431 25.00 9.40 -4.89
CA THR A 431 25.02 8.01 -4.48
C THR A 431 26.43 7.46 -4.65
N THR A 432 27.21 7.44 -3.58
CA THR A 432 28.48 6.71 -3.52
C THR A 432 28.25 5.29 -2.99
N THR A 433 29.03 4.37 -3.51
CA THR A 433 28.99 2.94 -3.23
C THR A 433 29.18 2.61 -1.75
N SER A 434 28.34 1.70 -1.25
CA SER A 434 28.42 0.87 -0.04
C SER A 434 28.77 1.58 1.30
N PRO A 435 27.92 1.47 2.32
CA PRO A 435 28.27 1.90 3.67
C PRO A 435 29.16 0.85 4.36
N GLU A 436 30.31 1.25 4.85
CA GLU A 436 30.98 0.53 5.94
C GLU A 436 30.14 0.63 7.23
N PRO A 437 30.17 -0.39 8.10
CA PRO A 437 29.39 -0.38 9.34
C PRO A 437 29.96 0.62 10.33
N ASN A 438 29.20 1.66 10.62
CA ASN A 438 29.59 2.70 11.55
C ASN A 438 29.27 2.29 13.00
N THR A 439 30.31 1.99 13.77
CA THR A 439 30.28 1.95 15.23
C THR A 439 30.56 3.36 15.73
N ASN A 440 29.56 4.08 16.26
CA ASN A 440 29.85 5.17 17.20
C ASN A 440 28.67 5.51 18.11
N THR A 441 28.99 5.57 19.37
CA THR A 441 28.27 5.93 20.58
C THR A 441 27.79 7.39 20.56
N PRO A 442 26.67 7.75 21.21
CA PRO A 442 26.09 9.08 21.12
C PRO A 442 26.76 10.11 22.03
N ALA A 443 26.95 11.31 21.51
CA ALA A 443 27.30 12.49 22.29
C ALA A 443 26.04 13.29 22.66
N GLN A 444 26.02 13.76 23.91
CA GLN A 444 24.95 14.49 24.60
C GLN A 444 24.74 15.91 24.07
N PRO A 445 23.54 16.49 24.21
CA PRO A 445 23.20 17.79 23.64
C PRO A 445 23.52 18.97 24.54
N ASN A 446 23.88 20.08 23.93
CA ASN A 446 24.03 21.37 24.62
C ASN A 446 22.78 22.23 24.38
N ASN A 447 22.24 22.73 25.48
CA ASN A 447 21.11 23.67 25.57
C ASN A 447 21.51 25.09 25.16
N ASN A 448 20.68 25.76 24.40
CA ASN A 448 20.14 27.09 24.68
C ASN A 448 19.40 27.67 23.49
N SER A 449 18.11 27.97 23.65
CA SER A 449 17.53 29.31 23.53
C SER A 449 16.04 29.28 23.19
N THR A 450 15.35 30.00 24.01
CA THR A 450 14.07 30.72 23.96
C THR A 450 13.10 30.58 22.78
N PRO A 451 11.78 30.48 23.07
CA PRO A 451 10.73 30.23 22.09
C PRO A 451 10.22 31.51 21.42
N PRO A 452 9.80 31.41 20.16
CA PRO A 452 8.93 32.45 19.58
C PRO A 452 7.45 32.11 19.69
N VAL A 453 6.72 33.15 19.88
CA VAL A 453 5.30 33.40 20.03
C VAL A 453 4.43 32.70 18.99
N GLN A 454 3.33 32.13 19.47
CA GLN A 454 2.21 31.50 18.76
C GLN A 454 1.42 32.50 17.90
N PRO A 455 0.87 32.06 16.78
CA PRO A 455 -0.41 32.58 16.31
C PRO A 455 -1.54 31.60 16.58
N ASN A 456 -2.55 32.15 17.17
CA ASN A 456 -3.75 31.55 17.67
C ASN A 456 -4.71 31.17 16.53
N THR A 457 -4.98 29.86 16.36
CA THR A 457 -6.28 29.37 15.86
C THR A 457 -6.58 28.09 16.62
N ASN A 458 -7.53 28.16 17.53
CA ASN A 458 -7.98 27.10 18.41
C ASN A 458 -8.72 26.02 17.62
N SER A 459 -8.01 25.00 17.10
CA SER A 459 -8.57 23.68 16.95
C SER A 459 -8.04 22.83 18.11
N VAL A 460 -8.89 22.61 19.11
CA VAL A 460 -8.57 21.77 20.27
C VAL A 460 -8.35 20.34 19.76
N SER A 461 -7.12 19.84 19.88
CA SER A 461 -6.77 18.48 19.42
C SER A 461 -7.04 17.39 20.46
N TYR A 462 -7.21 17.77 21.71
CA TYR A 462 -7.65 16.90 22.81
C TYR A 462 -8.42 17.67 23.88
N VAL A 463 -9.25 16.93 24.62
CA VAL A 463 -9.99 17.44 25.78
C VAL A 463 -9.90 16.41 26.91
N ILE A 464 -9.59 16.87 28.13
CA ILE A 464 -9.66 16.04 29.34
C ILE A 464 -11.05 16.18 29.92
N ASP A 465 -11.79 15.08 29.94
CA ASP A 465 -13.09 14.94 30.55
C ASP A 465 -12.90 14.32 31.96
N GLU A 466 -12.71 15.22 32.93
CA GLU A 466 -12.45 14.82 34.31
C GLU A 466 -13.63 14.09 34.97
N ALA A 467 -14.87 14.43 34.57
CA ALA A 467 -16.08 13.83 35.13
C ALA A 467 -16.21 12.36 34.76
N ASN A 468 -15.81 12.00 33.53
CA ASN A 468 -15.89 10.64 33.00
C ASN A 468 -14.53 9.92 32.98
N VAL A 469 -13.47 10.59 33.47
CA VAL A 469 -12.08 10.09 33.50
C VAL A 469 -11.62 9.66 32.11
N ARG A 470 -11.73 10.57 31.12
CA ARG A 470 -11.43 10.33 29.71
C ARG A 470 -10.53 11.43 29.11
N VAL A 471 -9.72 11.02 28.13
CA VAL A 471 -9.05 11.95 27.22
C VAL A 471 -9.65 11.75 25.83
N LYS A 472 -10.41 12.75 25.38
CA LYS A 472 -11.01 12.76 24.03
C LYS A 472 -10.01 13.39 23.07
N VAL A 473 -9.77 12.74 21.92
CA VAL A 473 -8.78 13.17 20.93
C VAL A 473 -9.36 13.12 19.51
N ILE A 474 -8.82 13.99 18.64
CA ILE A 474 -9.17 13.97 17.21
C ILE A 474 -8.62 12.69 16.52
N PRO A 475 -9.14 12.30 15.33
CA PRO A 475 -8.72 11.09 14.62
C PRO A 475 -7.21 10.94 14.35
N SER A 476 -6.51 12.05 14.12
CA SER A 476 -5.08 12.06 13.81
C SER A 476 -4.15 12.01 15.03
N TYR A 477 -4.68 12.06 16.26
CA TYR A 477 -3.88 12.12 17.50
C TYR A 477 -3.15 10.78 17.74
N THR A 478 -1.88 10.86 18.13
CA THR A 478 -0.97 9.70 18.30
C THR A 478 -0.48 9.55 19.74
N VAL A 479 0.23 8.46 20.03
CA VAL A 479 0.89 8.27 21.33
C VAL A 479 1.97 9.31 21.55
N GLU A 480 2.69 9.73 20.52
CA GLU A 480 3.69 10.78 20.58
C GLU A 480 3.08 12.14 20.97
N ASP A 481 1.86 12.43 20.49
CA ASP A 481 1.12 13.62 20.88
C ASP A 481 0.73 13.57 22.36
N VAL A 482 0.34 12.39 22.87
CA VAL A 482 0.07 12.20 24.31
C VAL A 482 1.33 12.47 25.12
N ILE A 483 2.46 11.84 24.78
CA ILE A 483 3.73 12.00 25.49
C ILE A 483 4.18 13.46 25.50
N LYS A 484 4.00 14.16 24.40
CA LYS A 484 4.32 15.59 24.28
C LYS A 484 3.46 16.48 25.14
N ASN A 485 2.15 16.20 25.26
CA ASN A 485 1.19 17.07 25.95
C ASN A 485 0.96 16.69 27.41
N PHE A 486 1.31 15.46 27.82
CA PHE A 486 1.15 14.92 29.18
C PHE A 486 2.51 14.49 29.75
N SER A 487 3.32 15.44 30.16
CA SER A 487 4.70 15.16 30.66
C SER A 487 4.70 14.13 31.79
N GLY A 488 5.49 13.05 31.61
CA GLY A 488 5.58 11.97 32.59
C GLY A 488 4.45 10.96 32.57
N CYS A 489 3.56 11.00 31.57
CA CYS A 489 2.50 10.03 31.41
C CYS A 489 3.02 8.64 30.98
N LYS A 490 2.18 7.62 31.20
CA LYS A 490 2.31 6.30 30.57
C LYS A 490 1.08 6.02 29.75
N VAL A 491 1.26 5.46 28.57
CA VAL A 491 0.17 4.97 27.72
C VAL A 491 0.20 3.45 27.69
N THR A 492 -0.93 2.82 27.98
CA THR A 492 -1.09 1.36 27.89
C THR A 492 -2.22 1.01 26.96
N GLU A 493 -2.05 -0.05 26.18
CA GLU A 493 -3.10 -0.60 25.34
C GLU A 493 -4.27 -1.12 26.17
N LYS A 494 -5.43 -1.29 25.54
CA LYS A 494 -6.62 -1.91 26.17
C LYS A 494 -6.29 -3.27 26.82
N ALA A 495 -5.34 -4.02 26.26
CA ALA A 495 -4.85 -5.30 26.79
C ALA A 495 -3.80 -5.16 27.91
N GLY A 496 -3.41 -3.95 28.30
CA GLY A 496 -2.49 -3.67 29.40
C GLY A 496 -1.01 -3.57 29.03
N ALA A 497 -0.62 -3.74 27.76
CA ALA A 497 0.76 -3.57 27.32
C ALA A 497 1.16 -2.08 27.25
N LEU A 498 2.41 -1.75 27.62
CA LEU A 498 2.94 -0.39 27.53
C LEU A 498 3.10 0.02 26.06
N LYS A 499 2.64 1.24 25.72
CA LYS A 499 2.66 1.80 24.36
C LYS A 499 3.52 3.06 24.33
N LEU A 500 4.65 3.00 23.63
CA LEU A 500 5.63 4.09 23.59
C LEU A 500 5.55 4.98 22.34
N ASN A 501 4.88 4.51 21.29
CA ASN A 501 4.72 5.21 20.02
C ASN A 501 3.56 4.64 19.20
N GLY A 502 3.23 5.30 18.07
CA GLY A 502 2.28 4.80 17.07
C GLY A 502 0.85 5.24 17.30
N GLY A 503 -0.10 4.50 16.73
CA GLY A 503 -1.52 4.87 16.75
C GLY A 503 -2.11 4.79 18.15
N LEU A 504 -2.71 5.88 18.62
CA LEU A 504 -3.53 5.91 19.84
C LEU A 504 -4.92 5.37 19.53
N ALA A 505 -5.43 4.43 20.35
CA ALA A 505 -6.70 3.75 20.13
C ALA A 505 -7.75 4.09 21.19
N THR A 506 -9.02 4.06 20.80
CA THR A 506 -10.13 4.10 21.76
C THR A 506 -10.06 2.90 22.69
N GLY A 507 -10.07 3.18 24.00
CA GLY A 507 -9.92 2.15 25.05
C GLY A 507 -8.49 1.99 25.58
N ASP A 508 -7.47 2.58 24.94
CA ASP A 508 -6.16 2.75 25.56
C ASP A 508 -6.28 3.53 26.87
N THR A 509 -5.28 3.44 27.72
CA THR A 509 -5.28 4.12 29.03
C THR A 509 -4.07 5.03 29.13
N ILE A 510 -4.29 6.30 29.52
CA ILE A 510 -3.25 7.27 29.85
C ILE A 510 -3.19 7.38 31.38
N GLU A 511 -2.07 6.96 31.98
CA GLU A 511 -1.74 7.23 33.37
C GLU A 511 -1.05 8.59 33.46
N TYR A 512 -1.69 9.56 34.11
CA TYR A 512 -1.18 10.91 34.25
C TYR A 512 -1.59 11.53 35.59
N ASN A 513 -0.64 12.10 36.35
CA ASN A 513 -0.87 12.67 37.67
C ASN A 513 -1.62 11.75 38.65
N GLY A 514 -1.29 10.44 38.59
CA GLY A 514 -1.92 9.42 39.46
C GLY A 514 -3.34 9.03 39.09
N LYS A 515 -3.86 9.53 37.95
CA LYS A 515 -5.18 9.13 37.40
C LYS A 515 -5.00 8.30 36.13
N PHE A 516 -6.00 7.45 35.84
CA PHE A 516 -6.03 6.56 34.68
C PHE A 516 -7.18 6.97 33.75
N TYR A 517 -6.87 7.71 32.69
CA TYR A 517 -7.85 8.20 31.74
C TYR A 517 -8.03 7.20 30.59
N LYS A 518 -9.28 6.83 30.28
CA LYS A 518 -9.58 6.08 29.04
C LYS A 518 -9.51 7.00 27.84
N VAL A 519 -8.84 6.56 26.79
CA VAL A 519 -8.77 7.27 25.51
C VAL A 519 -10.09 7.12 24.75
N VAL A 520 -10.57 8.22 24.22
CA VAL A 520 -11.70 8.30 23.29
C VAL A 520 -11.22 8.99 22.02
N LYS A 521 -10.82 8.24 21.03
CA LYS A 521 -10.44 8.75 19.72
C LYS A 521 -11.68 8.89 18.85
N LYS A 522 -12.04 10.12 18.49
CA LYS A 522 -13.28 10.39 17.76
C LYS A 522 -13.29 9.68 16.42
N GLY A 523 -14.32 8.88 16.18
CA GLY A 523 -14.48 8.05 14.97
C GLY A 523 -13.89 6.64 15.06
N ASP A 524 -12.97 6.36 15.99
CA ASP A 524 -12.38 5.02 16.23
C ASP A 524 -13.25 4.25 17.24
N VAL A 525 -14.35 3.71 16.77
CA VAL A 525 -15.33 3.00 17.62
C VAL A 525 -14.91 1.56 17.91
N ASN A 526 -14.15 0.94 16.99
CA ASN A 526 -13.70 -0.43 17.16
C ASN A 526 -12.42 -0.56 18.01
N GLY A 527 -11.71 0.57 18.26
CA GLY A 527 -10.52 0.63 19.10
C GLY A 527 -9.28 0.03 18.44
N ASP A 528 -9.19 0.10 17.10
CA ASP A 528 -8.03 -0.39 16.34
C ASP A 528 -7.00 0.72 16.01
N SER A 529 -7.18 1.90 16.55
CA SER A 529 -6.41 3.12 16.33
C SER A 529 -6.61 3.80 14.97
N GLN A 530 -7.36 3.22 14.06
CA GLN A 530 -7.65 3.79 12.75
C GLN A 530 -9.11 4.22 12.68
N VAL A 531 -9.37 5.33 12.00
CA VAL A 531 -10.74 5.78 11.73
C VAL A 531 -11.08 5.44 10.29
N ASN A 532 -11.83 4.35 10.11
CA ASN A 532 -12.09 3.76 8.80
C ASN A 532 -13.50 3.15 8.69
N ILE A 533 -13.77 2.43 7.60
CA ILE A 533 -15.09 1.86 7.32
C ILE A 533 -15.55 0.84 8.36
N PHE A 534 -14.63 0.16 9.06
CA PHE A 534 -14.98 -0.84 10.06
C PHE A 534 -15.63 -0.22 11.30
N ASP A 535 -15.30 1.02 11.62
CA ASP A 535 -15.98 1.79 12.67
C ASP A 535 -17.43 2.09 12.28
N ALA A 536 -17.65 2.55 11.05
CA ALA A 536 -18.99 2.79 10.55
C ALA A 536 -19.85 1.49 10.54
N ILE A 537 -19.25 0.35 10.19
CA ILE A 537 -19.91 -0.97 10.25
C ILE A 537 -20.23 -1.32 11.70
N LYS A 538 -19.30 -1.15 12.65
CA LYS A 538 -19.55 -1.39 14.08
C LYS A 538 -20.69 -0.51 14.61
N MET A 539 -20.68 0.80 14.30
CA MET A 539 -21.75 1.72 14.67
C MET A 539 -23.11 1.27 14.14
N LEU A 540 -23.20 0.93 12.85
CA LEU A 540 -24.44 0.47 12.22
C LEU A 540 -24.96 -0.86 12.85
N ASN A 541 -24.06 -1.81 13.10
CA ASN A 541 -24.41 -3.05 13.75
C ASN A 541 -24.94 -2.81 15.16
N THR A 542 -24.29 -1.94 15.94
CA THR A 542 -24.73 -1.55 17.28
C THR A 542 -26.12 -0.89 17.25
N ILE A 543 -26.35 0.05 16.32
CA ILE A 543 -27.67 0.69 16.13
C ILE A 543 -28.74 -0.33 15.74
N LYS A 544 -28.39 -1.29 14.87
CA LYS A 544 -29.32 -2.31 14.36
C LYS A 544 -29.71 -3.32 15.41
N THR A 545 -28.75 -3.82 16.18
CA THR A 545 -28.93 -4.92 17.11
C THR A 545 -29.27 -4.46 18.52
N GLY A 546 -28.98 -3.20 18.88
CA GLY A 546 -29.04 -2.72 20.25
C GLY A 546 -27.96 -3.33 21.15
N ALA A 547 -26.89 -3.88 20.56
CA ALA A 547 -25.80 -4.51 21.31
C ALA A 547 -25.14 -3.49 22.26
N SER A 548 -24.87 -3.92 23.49
CA SER A 548 -24.11 -3.11 24.44
C SER A 548 -22.63 -3.10 24.05
N ILE A 549 -22.06 -1.91 24.01
CA ILE A 549 -20.62 -1.68 23.83
C ILE A 549 -20.12 -0.81 24.99
N GLU A 550 -18.82 -0.70 25.15
CA GLU A 550 -18.20 0.10 26.20
C GLU A 550 -18.54 1.59 26.06
N SER A 551 -18.76 2.27 27.19
CA SER A 551 -19.19 3.67 27.18
C SER A 551 -18.20 4.63 26.49
N TYR A 552 -16.90 4.33 26.51
CA TYR A 552 -15.89 5.09 25.75
C TYR A 552 -15.94 4.81 24.23
N GLU A 553 -16.41 3.63 23.81
CA GLU A 553 -16.67 3.31 22.41
C GLU A 553 -17.92 4.04 21.90
N VAL A 554 -18.95 4.17 22.76
CA VAL A 554 -20.13 5.03 22.47
C VAL A 554 -19.68 6.46 22.25
N ASP A 555 -18.87 7.01 23.16
CA ASP A 555 -18.33 8.37 23.05
C ASP A 555 -17.49 8.60 21.79
N ALA A 556 -16.71 7.61 21.37
CA ALA A 556 -15.94 7.68 20.13
C ALA A 556 -16.84 7.82 18.90
N GLY A 557 -18.01 7.16 18.90
CA GLY A 557 -18.99 7.22 17.83
C GLY A 557 -19.90 8.46 17.86
N CYS A 558 -20.05 9.14 19.01
CA CYS A 558 -20.86 10.36 19.15
C CYS A 558 -20.12 11.58 18.57
N ILE A 559 -20.03 11.67 17.24
CA ILE A 559 -19.25 12.69 16.53
C ILE A 559 -19.92 14.06 16.61
N LYS A 560 -21.25 14.11 16.70
CA LYS A 560 -22.04 15.34 16.81
C LYS A 560 -22.29 15.81 18.25
N GLY A 561 -21.72 15.12 19.24
CA GLY A 561 -21.81 15.53 20.65
C GLY A 561 -23.07 15.07 21.39
N GLU A 562 -23.84 14.15 20.84
CA GLU A 562 -25.00 13.54 21.50
C GLU A 562 -24.58 12.44 22.51
N SER A 563 -25.48 12.01 23.37
CA SER A 563 -25.20 10.99 24.40
C SER A 563 -25.07 9.55 23.83
N ASN A 564 -25.61 9.31 22.63
CA ASN A 564 -25.50 8.06 21.88
C ASN A 564 -25.35 8.39 20.39
N PHE A 565 -24.52 7.63 19.70
CA PHE A 565 -24.36 7.83 18.27
C PHE A 565 -25.57 7.32 17.48
N THR A 566 -25.85 7.99 16.39
CA THR A 566 -26.98 7.76 15.50
C THR A 566 -26.50 7.49 14.08
N VAL A 567 -27.44 7.19 13.18
CA VAL A 567 -27.14 7.10 11.73
C VAL A 567 -26.52 8.41 11.20
N SER A 568 -26.86 9.55 11.82
CA SER A 568 -26.30 10.84 11.44
C SER A 568 -24.79 10.92 11.72
N ASP A 569 -24.31 10.33 12.82
CA ASP A 569 -22.88 10.25 13.14
C ASP A 569 -22.15 9.32 12.16
N VAL A 570 -22.78 8.20 11.78
CA VAL A 570 -22.24 7.31 10.74
C VAL A 570 -22.06 8.05 9.41
N ILE A 571 -23.00 8.92 9.02
CA ILE A 571 -22.87 9.72 7.79
C ILE A 571 -21.69 10.70 7.90
N VAL A 572 -21.50 11.35 9.06
CA VAL A 572 -20.33 12.23 9.28
C VAL A 572 -19.04 11.45 9.22
N LEU A 573 -18.98 10.27 9.86
CA LEU A 573 -17.83 9.37 9.80
C LEU A 573 -17.50 8.96 8.38
N LEU A 574 -18.50 8.56 7.59
CA LEU A 574 -18.31 8.21 6.18
C LEU A 574 -17.81 9.38 5.32
N ASN A 575 -18.28 10.60 5.61
CA ASN A 575 -17.79 11.81 4.94
C ASN A 575 -16.35 12.13 5.33
N TYR A 576 -15.97 11.91 6.59
CA TYR A 576 -14.58 12.01 7.04
C TYR A 576 -13.68 11.00 6.33
N ILE A 577 -14.08 9.72 6.28
CA ILE A 577 -13.35 8.65 5.58
C ILE A 577 -13.15 8.98 4.09
N LYS A 578 -14.11 9.66 3.47
CA LYS A 578 -14.01 10.15 2.08
C LYS A 578 -13.15 11.42 1.94
N GLY A 579 -12.68 12.00 3.01
CA GLY A 579 -11.92 13.26 2.99
C GLY A 579 -12.74 14.52 2.67
N VAL A 580 -14.08 14.45 2.79
CA VAL A 580 -14.97 15.61 2.51
C VAL A 580 -15.48 16.30 3.77
N ALA A 581 -15.20 15.77 4.95
CA ALA A 581 -15.52 16.36 6.24
C ALA A 581 -14.35 16.21 7.23
N GLN A 582 -14.37 17.04 8.29
CA GLN A 582 -13.46 16.90 9.43
C GLN A 582 -14.25 16.41 10.64
N ILE A 583 -13.57 15.65 11.52
CA ILE A 583 -14.09 15.28 12.84
C ILE A 583 -13.31 16.06 13.88
N GLY A 584 -14.00 16.93 14.62
CA GLY A 584 -13.48 17.66 15.78
C GLY A 584 -13.80 16.97 17.10
N LEU A 585 -13.53 17.66 18.21
CA LEU A 585 -13.86 17.22 19.57
C LEU A 585 -15.14 17.86 20.06
#